data_1f5c46e10723f6987b17215c320ed7b7
#
_entry.id   1f5c46e10723f6987b17215c320ed7b7
#
_cell.length_a   1.000
_cell.length_b   1.000
_cell.length_c   1.000
_cell.angle_alpha   90.00
_cell.angle_beta   90.00
_cell.angle_gamma   90.00
#
_symmetry.space_group_name_H-M   'P 1'
#
loop_
_entity.id
_entity.type
_entity.pdbx_description
1 polymer ?
#
loop_
_entity_poly.entity_id
_entity_poly.type
_entity_poly.pdbx_seq_one_letter_code
_entity_poly.pdbx_strand_id
1 'polypeptide(L)'
;MDNIVIFGAPGSGKGTYSAALVEKFGYNHISTGDVLRAEIKAGTELGNIAEGYIEKGQLIPDDLIIDMLASVYDTMRDGEGVIFDGFPRTIVQAKALKEMLAERGEKISVTLNLIVDEKVLMERLLKRAQIEGRSDDNEETIRKRFNVYYTQTHPLIEWFRQEGVLSEFTFKGDKDRMINEIIEKVESL
;
A
#
# COMPACT_ATOMS: atom_id res chain seq x y z
N MET A 1 11.97 15.57 2.62
CA MET A 1 10.62 15.21 2.12
C MET A 1 10.13 13.97 2.87
N ASP A 2 8.85 13.93 3.24
CA ASP A 2 8.32 12.78 3.96
C ASP A 2 8.00 11.64 3.01
N ASN A 3 8.51 10.45 3.31
CA ASN A 3 8.21 9.22 2.58
C ASN A 3 7.51 8.24 3.52
N ILE A 4 6.22 8.10 3.33
CA ILE A 4 5.33 7.33 4.20
C ILE A 4 4.94 6.04 3.50
N VAL A 5 5.18 4.91 4.16
CA VAL A 5 4.64 3.62 3.72
C VAL A 5 3.34 3.36 4.48
N ILE A 6 2.26 3.11 3.76
CA ILE A 6 1.01 2.63 4.36
C ILE A 6 0.88 1.13 4.13
N PHE A 7 0.72 0.37 5.22
CA PHE A 7 0.82 -1.07 5.25
C PHE A 7 -0.39 -1.69 5.96
N GLY A 8 -0.85 -2.81 5.48
CA GLY A 8 -1.98 -3.52 6.06
C GLY A 8 -2.59 -4.54 5.09
N ALA A 9 -3.39 -5.45 5.62
CA ALA A 9 -4.07 -6.47 4.83
C ALA A 9 -5.03 -5.86 3.79
N PRO A 10 -5.40 -6.61 2.75
CA PRO A 10 -6.45 -6.19 1.83
C PRO A 10 -7.73 -5.79 2.59
N GLY A 11 -8.31 -4.66 2.25
CA GLY A 11 -9.51 -4.12 2.93
C GLY A 11 -9.25 -3.36 4.23
N SER A 12 -8.00 -3.17 4.65
CA SER A 12 -7.66 -2.47 5.90
C SER A 12 -7.92 -0.95 5.87
N GLY A 13 -8.20 -0.36 4.71
CA GLY A 13 -8.50 1.06 4.58
C GLY A 13 -7.31 1.93 4.16
N LYS A 14 -6.22 1.34 3.64
CA LYS A 14 -5.05 2.09 3.18
C LYS A 14 -5.40 3.30 2.32
N GLY A 15 -6.25 3.13 1.31
CA GLY A 15 -6.68 4.23 0.44
C GLY A 15 -7.42 5.34 1.18
N THR A 16 -8.25 5.00 2.17
CA THR A 16 -9.00 5.97 2.97
C THR A 16 -8.06 6.82 3.84
N TYR A 17 -7.12 6.19 4.52
CA TYR A 17 -6.15 6.91 5.36
C TYR A 17 -5.13 7.69 4.53
N SER A 18 -4.72 7.15 3.37
CA SER A 18 -3.90 7.90 2.41
C SER A 18 -4.61 9.16 1.91
N ALA A 19 -5.90 9.08 1.57
CA ALA A 19 -6.68 10.23 1.14
C ALA A 19 -6.75 11.32 2.24
N ALA A 20 -6.90 10.94 3.50
CA ALA A 20 -6.89 11.88 4.62
C ALA A 20 -5.53 12.59 4.78
N LEU A 21 -4.41 11.87 4.57
CA LEU A 21 -3.07 12.47 4.59
C LEU A 21 -2.83 13.39 3.38
N VAL A 22 -3.31 13.01 2.20
CA VAL A 22 -3.25 13.88 1.01
C VAL A 22 -4.02 15.18 1.25
N GLU A 23 -5.23 15.09 1.78
CA GLU A 23 -6.05 16.27 2.09
C GLU A 23 -5.40 17.19 3.13
N LYS A 24 -4.81 16.61 4.17
CA LYS A 24 -4.20 17.37 5.28
C LYS A 24 -2.86 17.99 4.94
N PHE A 25 -1.97 17.26 4.23
CA PHE A 25 -0.57 17.64 4.04
C PHE A 25 -0.20 17.94 2.60
N GLY A 26 -1.08 17.71 1.63
CA GLY A 26 -0.76 17.87 0.21
C GLY A 26 0.22 16.84 -0.35
N TYR A 27 0.35 15.69 0.31
CA TYR A 27 1.26 14.64 -0.13
C TYR A 27 0.81 13.98 -1.43
N ASN A 28 1.76 13.54 -2.23
CA ASN A 28 1.49 12.69 -3.39
C ASN A 28 1.19 11.25 -2.94
N HIS A 29 0.25 10.59 -3.60
CA HIS A 29 -0.17 9.22 -3.28
C HIS A 29 0.17 8.29 -4.45
N ILE A 30 1.03 7.31 -4.21
CA ILE A 30 1.34 6.23 -5.14
C ILE A 30 0.61 4.97 -4.69
N SER A 31 -0.54 4.69 -5.31
CA SER A 31 -1.24 3.41 -5.16
C SER A 31 -0.83 2.47 -6.28
N THR A 32 -0.01 1.47 -5.98
CA THR A 32 0.44 0.49 -6.98
C THR A 32 -0.72 -0.26 -7.60
N GLY A 33 -1.75 -0.57 -6.81
CA GLY A 33 -2.96 -1.21 -7.32
C GLY A 33 -3.72 -0.34 -8.32
N ASP A 34 -3.83 0.96 -8.08
CA ASP A 34 -4.51 1.89 -8.99
C ASP A 34 -3.70 2.10 -10.27
N VAL A 35 -2.37 2.23 -10.17
CA VAL A 35 -1.49 2.31 -11.34
C VAL A 35 -1.64 1.06 -12.21
N LEU A 36 -1.58 -0.13 -11.63
CA LEU A 36 -1.72 -1.39 -12.37
C LEU A 36 -3.10 -1.54 -13.00
N ARG A 37 -4.17 -1.16 -12.32
CA ARG A 37 -5.54 -1.17 -12.90
C ARG A 37 -5.68 -0.19 -14.06
N ALA A 38 -5.03 0.97 -13.99
CA ALA A 38 -5.00 1.91 -15.11
C ALA A 38 -4.25 1.34 -16.32
N GLU A 39 -3.12 0.66 -16.10
CA GLU A 39 -2.35 -0.03 -17.15
C GLU A 39 -3.17 -1.17 -17.81
N ILE A 40 -3.91 -1.95 -17.01
CA ILE A 40 -4.81 -2.99 -17.52
C ILE A 40 -5.88 -2.37 -18.41
N LYS A 41 -6.51 -1.28 -17.95
CA LYS A 41 -7.56 -0.59 -18.71
C LYS A 41 -7.04 0.00 -20.02
N ALA A 42 -5.80 0.47 -20.03
CA ALA A 42 -5.13 1.00 -21.21
C ALA A 42 -4.60 -0.10 -22.16
N GLY A 43 -4.60 -1.37 -21.74
CA GLY A 43 -4.13 -2.51 -22.54
C GLY A 43 -2.61 -2.48 -22.80
N THR A 44 -1.82 -1.90 -21.91
CA THR A 44 -0.36 -1.86 -22.02
C THR A 44 0.25 -3.24 -21.80
N GLU A 45 1.50 -3.43 -22.19
CA GLU A 45 2.24 -4.69 -21.93
C GLU A 45 2.29 -4.99 -20.42
N LEU A 46 2.59 -4.00 -19.60
CA LEU A 46 2.56 -4.12 -18.14
C LEU A 46 1.17 -4.50 -17.64
N GLY A 47 0.11 -3.86 -18.17
CA GLY A 47 -1.27 -4.16 -17.84
C GLY A 47 -1.67 -5.59 -18.14
N ASN A 48 -1.29 -6.11 -19.30
CA ASN A 48 -1.58 -7.49 -19.70
C ASN A 48 -0.88 -8.52 -18.78
N ILE A 49 0.36 -8.24 -18.38
CA ILE A 49 1.09 -9.09 -17.42
C ILE A 49 0.42 -9.01 -16.03
N ALA A 50 0.12 -7.80 -15.57
CA ALA A 50 -0.46 -7.55 -14.25
C ALA A 50 -1.84 -8.20 -14.08
N GLU A 51 -2.68 -8.17 -15.09
CA GLU A 51 -4.04 -8.74 -15.07
C GLU A 51 -4.03 -10.21 -14.63
N GLY A 52 -3.14 -11.03 -15.22
CA GLY A 52 -3.03 -12.45 -14.89
C GLY A 52 -2.65 -12.73 -13.42
N TYR A 53 -1.86 -11.84 -12.80
CA TYR A 53 -1.51 -11.96 -11.37
C TYR A 53 -2.63 -11.45 -10.45
N ILE A 54 -3.23 -10.32 -10.78
CA ILE A 54 -4.29 -9.69 -9.98
C ILE A 54 -5.52 -10.59 -9.90
N GLU A 55 -5.96 -11.18 -11.01
CA GLU A 55 -7.10 -12.09 -11.05
C GLU A 55 -6.91 -13.33 -10.16
N LYS A 56 -5.67 -13.78 -10.01
CA LYS A 56 -5.29 -14.90 -9.14
C LYS A 56 -5.01 -14.50 -7.69
N GLY A 57 -5.09 -13.21 -7.36
CA GLY A 57 -4.71 -12.68 -6.04
C GLY A 57 -3.23 -12.78 -5.72
N GLN A 58 -2.37 -12.91 -6.74
CA GLN A 58 -0.92 -13.02 -6.62
C GLN A 58 -0.24 -11.66 -6.69
N LEU A 59 0.99 -11.56 -6.17
CA LEU A 59 1.83 -10.38 -6.30
C LEU A 59 2.47 -10.33 -7.69
N ILE A 60 2.63 -9.11 -8.23
CA ILE A 60 3.40 -8.85 -9.43
C ILE A 60 4.88 -9.18 -9.16
N PRO A 61 5.66 -9.72 -10.12
CA PRO A 61 7.09 -9.93 -9.96
C PRO A 61 7.83 -8.68 -9.47
N ASP A 62 8.76 -8.86 -8.53
CA ASP A 62 9.44 -7.76 -7.83
C ASP A 62 10.13 -6.77 -8.76
N ASP A 63 10.86 -7.25 -9.77
CA ASP A 63 11.57 -6.42 -10.75
C ASP A 63 10.63 -5.48 -11.50
N LEU A 64 9.50 -5.97 -11.99
CA LEU A 64 8.52 -5.17 -12.71
C LEU A 64 7.89 -4.07 -11.83
N ILE A 65 7.54 -4.42 -10.59
CA ILE A 65 6.90 -3.45 -9.68
C ILE A 65 7.89 -2.40 -9.19
N ILE A 66 9.16 -2.77 -8.98
CA ILE A 66 10.22 -1.84 -8.56
C ILE A 66 10.51 -0.82 -9.65
N ASP A 67 10.69 -1.25 -10.91
CA ASP A 67 10.95 -0.35 -12.03
C ASP A 67 9.79 0.62 -12.26
N MET A 68 8.56 0.12 -12.20
CA MET A 68 7.37 0.96 -12.28
C MET A 68 7.33 2.00 -11.17
N LEU A 69 7.58 1.58 -9.93
CA LEU A 69 7.54 2.47 -8.78
C LEU A 69 8.59 3.58 -8.86
N ALA A 70 9.83 3.25 -9.23
CA ALA A 70 10.90 4.24 -9.37
C ALA A 70 10.53 5.32 -10.40
N SER A 71 9.99 4.90 -11.54
CA SER A 71 9.52 5.82 -12.58
C SER A 71 8.40 6.74 -12.11
N VAL A 72 7.40 6.19 -11.41
CA VAL A 72 6.29 6.99 -10.86
C VAL A 72 6.77 7.94 -9.77
N TYR A 73 7.62 7.47 -8.86
CA TYR A 73 8.18 8.29 -7.78
C TYR A 73 8.92 9.52 -8.31
N ASP A 74 9.74 9.35 -9.34
CA ASP A 74 10.51 10.45 -9.93
C ASP A 74 9.64 11.55 -10.54
N THR A 75 8.38 11.25 -10.88
CA THR A 75 7.40 12.26 -11.32
C THR A 75 6.70 12.99 -10.17
N MET A 76 6.80 12.48 -8.94
CA MET A 76 6.05 12.98 -7.77
C MET A 76 6.93 13.55 -6.65
N ARG A 77 8.24 13.46 -6.77
CA ARG A 77 9.19 13.83 -5.69
C ARG A 77 9.33 15.33 -5.42
N ASP A 78 8.76 16.19 -6.26
CA ASP A 78 8.83 17.65 -6.08
C ASP A 78 7.78 18.18 -5.08
N GLY A 79 7.00 17.29 -4.44
CA GLY A 79 6.00 17.63 -3.44
C GLY A 79 6.52 17.64 -2.00
N GLU A 80 5.63 17.93 -1.06
CA GLU A 80 5.92 17.93 0.39
C GLU A 80 6.21 16.52 0.94
N GLY A 81 5.63 15.49 0.32
CA GLY A 81 5.82 14.10 0.69
C GLY A 81 5.17 13.12 -0.27
N VAL A 82 5.52 11.84 -0.13
CA VAL A 82 4.97 10.74 -0.93
C VAL A 82 4.46 9.64 -0.01
N ILE A 83 3.25 9.15 -0.28
CA ILE A 83 2.64 8.00 0.38
C ILE A 83 2.72 6.80 -0.56
N PHE A 84 3.38 5.74 -0.12
CA PHE A 84 3.44 4.45 -0.82
C PHE A 84 2.33 3.53 -0.30
N ASP A 85 1.36 3.24 -1.14
CA ASP A 85 0.22 2.36 -0.85
C ASP A 85 0.28 1.11 -1.73
N GLY A 86 0.33 -0.06 -1.11
CA GLY A 86 0.43 -1.34 -1.79
C GLY A 86 1.85 -1.73 -2.21
N PHE A 87 2.86 -1.00 -1.75
CA PHE A 87 4.28 -1.29 -1.92
C PHE A 87 5.06 -0.75 -0.70
N PRO A 88 6.06 -1.46 -0.15
CA PRO A 88 6.49 -2.81 -0.54
C PRO A 88 5.51 -3.90 -0.03
N ARG A 89 5.54 -5.07 -0.67
CA ARG A 89 4.80 -6.26 -0.23
C ARG A 89 5.68 -7.47 0.05
N THR A 90 6.97 -7.37 -0.25
CA THR A 90 7.98 -8.41 0.03
C THR A 90 9.23 -7.75 0.63
N ILE A 91 10.09 -8.57 1.27
CA ILE A 91 11.38 -8.08 1.81
C ILE A 91 12.28 -7.55 0.68
N VAL A 92 12.27 -8.19 -0.49
CA VAL A 92 13.03 -7.73 -1.67
C VAL A 92 12.58 -6.34 -2.08
N GLN A 93 11.28 -6.12 -2.15
CA GLN A 93 10.71 -4.80 -2.48
C GLN A 93 11.03 -3.74 -1.41
N ALA A 94 11.01 -4.11 -0.12
CA ALA A 94 11.34 -3.19 0.97
C ALA A 94 12.80 -2.72 0.91
N LYS A 95 13.72 -3.63 0.64
CA LYS A 95 15.12 -3.30 0.44
C LYS A 95 15.32 -2.40 -0.77
N ALA A 96 14.68 -2.73 -1.89
CA ALA A 96 14.74 -1.92 -3.10
C ALA A 96 14.17 -0.51 -2.89
N LEU A 97 13.07 -0.35 -2.15
CA LEU A 97 12.53 0.97 -1.78
C LEU A 97 13.55 1.77 -0.96
N LYS A 98 14.16 1.15 0.04
CA LYS A 98 15.18 1.78 0.87
C LYS A 98 16.38 2.27 0.05
N GLU A 99 16.89 1.43 -0.86
CA GLU A 99 17.99 1.76 -1.77
C GLU A 99 17.60 2.88 -2.74
N MET A 100 16.44 2.78 -3.37
CA MET A 100 15.91 3.78 -4.30
C MET A 100 15.80 5.17 -3.65
N LEU A 101 15.31 5.24 -2.42
CA LEU A 101 15.24 6.49 -1.67
C LEU A 101 16.62 7.00 -1.28
N ALA A 102 17.53 6.13 -0.82
CA ALA A 102 18.88 6.50 -0.44
C ALA A 102 19.70 7.10 -1.61
N GLU A 103 19.55 6.55 -2.82
CA GLU A 103 20.16 7.09 -4.04
C GLU A 103 19.72 8.53 -4.34
N ARG A 104 18.55 8.92 -3.84
CA ARG A 104 17.97 10.27 -3.99
C ARG A 104 18.18 11.17 -2.77
N GLY A 105 18.98 10.70 -1.80
CA GLY A 105 19.23 11.42 -0.54
C GLY A 105 18.04 11.40 0.43
N GLU A 106 17.11 10.47 0.24
CA GLU A 106 15.86 10.34 0.98
C GLU A 106 15.85 9.05 1.84
N LYS A 107 14.86 8.93 2.69
CA LYS A 107 14.64 7.74 3.52
C LYS A 107 13.14 7.52 3.77
N ILE A 108 12.78 6.33 4.23
CA ILE A 108 11.43 6.07 4.76
C ILE A 108 11.30 6.85 6.09
N SER A 109 10.33 7.76 6.17
CA SER A 109 10.07 8.56 7.37
C SER A 109 9.29 7.75 8.41
N VAL A 110 8.25 7.05 7.98
CA VAL A 110 7.43 6.19 8.83
C VAL A 110 6.71 5.12 7.99
N THR A 111 6.48 3.98 8.61
CA THR A 111 5.57 2.94 8.11
C THR A 111 4.36 2.86 9.03
N LEU A 112 3.19 3.13 8.47
CA LEU A 112 1.90 3.09 9.17
C LEU A 112 1.27 1.71 8.95
N ASN A 113 1.33 0.84 9.97
CA ASN A 113 0.74 -0.49 9.91
C ASN A 113 -0.69 -0.46 10.44
N LEU A 114 -1.65 -0.76 9.56
CA LEU A 114 -3.07 -0.80 9.88
C LEU A 114 -3.47 -2.22 10.29
N ILE A 115 -3.92 -2.37 11.53
CA ILE A 115 -4.34 -3.66 12.11
C ILE A 115 -5.85 -3.68 12.20
N VAL A 116 -6.49 -4.58 11.44
CA VAL A 116 -7.95 -4.73 11.36
C VAL A 116 -8.31 -6.21 11.46
N ASP A 117 -9.38 -6.52 12.19
CA ASP A 117 -9.92 -7.87 12.30
C ASP A 117 -10.31 -8.44 10.92
N GLU A 118 -9.95 -9.71 10.66
CA GLU A 118 -10.15 -10.36 9.35
C GLU A 118 -11.62 -10.40 8.95
N LYS A 119 -12.54 -10.57 9.90
CA LYS A 119 -13.99 -10.55 9.63
C LYS A 119 -14.42 -9.20 9.07
N VAL A 120 -13.93 -8.11 9.66
CA VAL A 120 -14.19 -6.74 9.17
C VAL A 120 -13.59 -6.53 7.78
N LEU A 121 -12.38 -7.05 7.53
CA LEU A 121 -11.73 -7.01 6.22
C LEU A 121 -12.56 -7.69 5.15
N MET A 122 -13.04 -8.92 5.42
CA MET A 122 -13.86 -9.68 4.48
C MET A 122 -15.16 -8.94 4.13
N GLU A 123 -15.86 -8.42 5.13
CA GLU A 123 -17.10 -7.65 4.93
C GLU A 123 -16.86 -6.41 4.05
N ARG A 124 -15.77 -5.68 4.29
CA ARG A 124 -15.40 -4.49 3.50
C ARG A 124 -15.08 -4.84 2.06
N LEU A 125 -14.34 -5.91 1.82
CA LEU A 125 -13.94 -6.33 0.47
C LEU A 125 -15.13 -6.81 -0.35
N LEU A 126 -16.03 -7.59 0.23
CA LEU A 126 -17.26 -8.03 -0.44
C LEU A 126 -18.18 -6.84 -0.77
N LYS A 127 -18.29 -5.86 0.13
CA LYS A 127 -19.04 -4.63 -0.13
C LYS A 127 -18.40 -3.80 -1.25
N ARG A 128 -17.06 -3.70 -1.27
CA ARG A 128 -16.33 -2.99 -2.33
C ARG A 128 -16.55 -3.64 -3.70
N ALA A 129 -16.60 -4.97 -3.76
CA ALA A 129 -16.91 -5.70 -4.99
C ALA A 129 -18.26 -5.28 -5.60
N GLN A 130 -19.25 -5.05 -4.75
CA GLN A 130 -20.58 -4.61 -5.19
C GLN A 130 -20.57 -3.16 -5.70
N ILE A 131 -19.72 -2.30 -5.14
CA ILE A 131 -19.66 -0.86 -5.45
C ILE A 131 -18.73 -0.60 -6.65
N GLU A 132 -17.51 -1.16 -6.61
CA GLU A 132 -16.44 -0.86 -7.57
C GLU A 132 -16.28 -1.92 -8.67
N GLY A 133 -16.89 -3.11 -8.51
CA GLY A 133 -16.82 -4.21 -9.49
C GLY A 133 -15.41 -4.75 -9.71
N ARG A 134 -14.53 -4.72 -8.69
CA ARG A 134 -13.16 -5.23 -8.80
C ARG A 134 -13.15 -6.73 -9.01
N SER A 135 -12.39 -7.21 -9.98
CA SER A 135 -12.29 -8.63 -10.34
C SER A 135 -11.65 -9.50 -9.25
N ASP A 136 -10.81 -8.89 -8.39
CA ASP A 136 -10.07 -9.54 -7.30
C ASP A 136 -10.79 -9.49 -5.94
N ASP A 137 -12.03 -8.97 -5.88
CA ASP A 137 -12.85 -8.89 -4.66
C ASP A 137 -13.97 -9.97 -4.61
N ASN A 138 -13.80 -11.12 -5.25
CA ASN A 138 -14.61 -12.32 -4.99
C ASN A 138 -14.06 -13.10 -3.80
N GLU A 139 -14.89 -13.90 -3.13
CA GLU A 139 -14.51 -14.59 -1.88
C GLU A 139 -13.28 -15.48 -2.04
N GLU A 140 -13.18 -16.24 -3.14
CA GLU A 140 -12.04 -17.11 -3.39
C GLU A 140 -10.74 -16.32 -3.54
N THR A 141 -10.75 -15.27 -4.36
CA THR A 141 -9.59 -14.41 -4.58
C THR A 141 -9.22 -13.61 -3.31
N ILE A 142 -10.19 -13.15 -2.53
CA ILE A 142 -9.96 -12.50 -1.23
C ILE A 142 -9.20 -13.44 -0.29
N ARG A 143 -9.61 -14.71 -0.18
CA ARG A 143 -8.92 -15.70 0.66
C ARG A 143 -7.49 -15.95 0.19
N LYS A 144 -7.25 -16.03 -1.12
CA LYS A 144 -5.90 -16.12 -1.70
C LYS A 144 -5.06 -14.89 -1.36
N ARG A 145 -5.62 -13.69 -1.44
CA ARG A 145 -4.95 -12.44 -1.10
C ARG A 145 -4.59 -12.37 0.39
N PHE A 146 -5.45 -12.83 1.28
CA PHE A 146 -5.13 -12.95 2.70
C PHE A 146 -3.98 -13.91 2.93
N ASN A 147 -4.00 -15.09 2.29
CA ASN A 147 -2.90 -16.05 2.40
C ASN A 147 -1.58 -15.46 1.91
N VAL A 148 -1.56 -14.78 0.77
CA VAL A 148 -0.37 -14.09 0.23
C VAL A 148 0.09 -12.99 1.20
N TYR A 149 -0.81 -12.21 1.75
CA TYR A 149 -0.47 -11.18 2.73
C TYR A 149 0.20 -11.78 3.97
N TYR A 150 -0.41 -12.78 4.61
CA TYR A 150 0.13 -13.35 5.83
C TYR A 150 1.42 -14.16 5.63
N THR A 151 1.63 -14.75 4.47
CA THR A 151 2.84 -15.54 4.18
C THR A 151 3.99 -14.72 3.61
N GLN A 152 3.73 -13.75 2.74
CA GLN A 152 4.76 -13.01 2.00
C GLN A 152 4.93 -11.57 2.48
N THR A 153 3.85 -10.91 2.92
CA THR A 153 3.84 -9.48 3.23
C THR A 153 3.94 -9.21 4.74
N HIS A 154 3.23 -9.97 5.57
CA HIS A 154 3.26 -9.81 7.03
C HIS A 154 4.67 -9.85 7.66
N PRO A 155 5.65 -10.63 7.16
CA PRO A 155 7.03 -10.59 7.65
C PRO A 155 7.71 -9.22 7.57
N LEU A 156 7.20 -8.30 6.73
CA LEU A 156 7.68 -6.93 6.65
C LEU A 156 7.48 -6.12 7.94
N ILE A 157 6.50 -6.47 8.76
CA ILE A 157 6.26 -5.78 10.04
C ILE A 157 7.52 -5.84 10.91
N GLU A 158 8.13 -7.01 11.04
CA GLU A 158 9.36 -7.16 11.80
C GLU A 158 10.54 -6.43 11.13
N TRP A 159 10.62 -6.46 9.81
CA TRP A 159 11.65 -5.73 9.06
C TRP A 159 11.55 -4.22 9.32
N PHE A 160 10.36 -3.62 9.23
CA PHE A 160 10.14 -2.19 9.51
C PHE A 160 10.38 -1.84 10.98
N ARG A 161 10.07 -2.78 11.90
CA ARG A 161 10.37 -2.60 13.34
C ARG A 161 11.88 -2.53 13.57
N GLN A 162 12.66 -3.40 12.95
CA GLN A 162 14.13 -3.39 13.02
C GLN A 162 14.74 -2.14 12.38
N GLU A 163 14.13 -1.61 11.32
CA GLU A 163 14.52 -0.34 10.71
C GLU A 163 14.14 0.89 11.57
N GLY A 164 13.38 0.72 12.62
CA GLY A 164 12.99 1.80 13.55
C GLY A 164 11.95 2.77 13.00
N VAL A 165 11.23 2.39 11.95
CA VAL A 165 10.25 3.25 11.24
C VAL A 165 8.80 2.79 11.38
N LEU A 166 8.51 1.75 12.19
CA LEU A 166 7.18 1.18 12.32
C LEU A 166 6.31 1.97 13.32
N SER A 167 5.08 2.27 12.94
CA SER A 167 4.00 2.73 13.82
C SER A 167 2.74 1.93 13.55
N GLU A 168 2.11 1.40 14.61
CA GLU A 168 0.98 0.47 14.50
C GLU A 168 -0.32 1.14 14.97
N PHE A 169 -1.39 0.95 14.19
CA PHE A 169 -2.71 1.51 14.44
C PHE A 169 -3.76 0.40 14.36
N THR A 170 -4.46 0.16 15.47
CA THR A 170 -5.50 -0.87 15.54
C THR A 170 -6.88 -0.25 15.39
N PHE A 171 -7.63 -0.72 14.39
CA PHE A 171 -9.02 -0.30 14.20
C PHE A 171 -9.91 -0.82 15.32
N LYS A 172 -10.59 0.10 16.01
CA LYS A 172 -11.48 -0.18 17.15
C LYS A 172 -12.93 0.26 16.89
N GLY A 173 -13.38 0.20 15.62
CA GLY A 173 -14.73 0.55 15.23
C GLY A 173 -14.96 2.03 14.90
N ASP A 174 -13.98 2.89 15.11
CA ASP A 174 -14.05 4.34 14.83
C ASP A 174 -12.96 4.74 13.82
N LYS A 175 -13.38 5.00 12.58
CA LYS A 175 -12.50 5.41 11.48
C LYS A 175 -11.93 6.81 11.71
N ASP A 176 -12.73 7.75 12.17
CA ASP A 176 -12.31 9.15 12.33
C ASP A 176 -11.28 9.29 13.45
N ARG A 177 -11.44 8.54 14.53
CA ARG A 177 -10.43 8.44 15.57
C ARG A 177 -9.10 7.94 15.03
N MET A 178 -9.11 6.87 14.25
CA MET A 178 -7.89 6.30 13.67
C MET A 178 -7.24 7.26 12.64
N ILE A 179 -8.03 8.02 11.88
CA ILE A 179 -7.53 9.09 11.00
C ILE A 179 -6.76 10.13 11.83
N ASN A 180 -7.34 10.61 12.94
CA ASN A 180 -6.70 11.60 13.79
C ASN A 180 -5.40 11.08 14.40
N GLU A 181 -5.39 9.85 14.92
CA GLU A 181 -4.18 9.20 15.47
C GLU A 181 -3.06 9.10 14.42
N ILE A 182 -3.40 8.79 13.16
CA ILE A 182 -2.45 8.74 12.04
C ILE A 182 -1.93 10.14 11.68
N ILE A 183 -2.81 11.13 11.60
CA ILE A 183 -2.43 12.52 11.33
C ILE A 183 -1.47 13.04 12.40
N GLU A 184 -1.79 12.88 13.68
CA GLU A 184 -0.94 13.28 14.80
C GLU A 184 0.46 12.62 14.72
N LYS A 185 0.51 11.34 14.32
CA LYS A 185 1.79 10.65 14.12
C LYS A 185 2.61 11.28 13.01
N VAL A 186 1.99 11.61 11.88
CA VAL A 186 2.67 12.23 10.73
C VAL A 186 3.10 13.67 11.06
N GLU A 187 2.30 14.44 11.79
CA GLU A 187 2.67 15.79 12.28
C GLU A 187 3.89 15.77 13.20
N SER A 188 4.20 14.64 13.83
CA SER A 188 5.33 14.49 14.75
C SER A 188 6.65 14.07 14.07
N LEU A 189 6.69 13.91 12.73
CA LEU A 189 7.90 13.53 12.00
C LEU A 189 8.86 14.69 11.84
#